data_896acc030560072def98869fd7316114
#
_entry.id   896acc030560072def98869fd7316114
#
_cell.length_a   1.000
_cell.length_b   1.000
_cell.length_c   1.000
_cell.angle_alpha   90.00
_cell.angle_beta   90.00
_cell.angle_gamma   90.00
#
_symmetry.space_group_name_H-M   'P 1'
#
loop_
_entity.id
_entity.type
_entity.pdbx_description
1 polymer ?
#
loop_
_entity_poly.entity_id
_entity_poly.type
_entity_poly.pdbx_seq_one_letter_code
_entity_poly.pdbx_strand_id
1 'polypeptide(L)'
;MSNAPSEEEVLSVEHYTERLFKFTCTRPQSFRFRSGEFIMIGLPGENGKPLLRAYSVASPNWDDTLEFYSIKVADGPLTSKLQKIKAGDRVLLGKKPVGTLVLDALKPGKRLYMFSTGTGFAPFASLIRDPETY
;
A
#
# COMPACT_ATOMS: atom_id res chain seq x y z
N MET A 1 -5.81 -11.83 21.37
CA MET A 1 -5.75 -11.65 19.92
C MET A 1 -4.42 -11.03 19.54
N SER A 2 -3.79 -11.59 18.54
CA SER A 2 -2.50 -11.10 18.09
C SER A 2 -2.67 -9.87 17.19
N ASN A 3 -1.87 -8.82 17.47
CA ASN A 3 -1.73 -7.67 16.58
C ASN A 3 -0.56 -7.86 15.60
N ALA A 4 -0.02 -9.07 15.53
CA ALA A 4 1.09 -9.37 14.63
C ALA A 4 0.66 -9.19 13.17
N PRO A 5 1.57 -8.69 12.31
CA PRO A 5 1.29 -8.60 10.88
C PRO A 5 0.98 -9.97 10.28
N SER A 6 0.11 -9.99 9.28
CA SER A 6 -0.14 -11.21 8.51
C SER A 6 0.88 -11.33 7.38
N GLU A 7 1.17 -12.57 6.98
CA GLU A 7 1.97 -12.83 5.79
C GLU A 7 1.06 -12.87 4.58
N GLU A 8 1.40 -12.08 3.55
CA GLU A 8 0.63 -12.06 2.31
C GLU A 8 1.55 -12.38 1.13
N GLU A 9 1.02 -13.10 0.16
CA GLU A 9 1.78 -13.50 -1.01
C GLU A 9 1.85 -12.35 -2.02
N VAL A 10 3.05 -12.09 -2.54
CA VAL A 10 3.26 -11.16 -3.64
C VAL A 10 2.79 -11.82 -4.93
N LEU A 11 1.83 -11.19 -5.60
CA LEU A 11 1.23 -11.71 -6.83
C LEU A 11 1.94 -11.19 -8.08
N SER A 12 2.39 -9.94 -8.06
CA SER A 12 3.08 -9.33 -9.19
C SER A 12 3.97 -8.19 -8.72
N VAL A 13 5.01 -7.93 -9.49
CA VAL A 13 5.90 -6.79 -9.29
C VAL A 13 6.16 -6.16 -10.65
N GLU A 14 6.04 -4.85 -10.74
CA GLU A 14 6.27 -4.10 -11.97
C GLU A 14 7.20 -2.93 -11.70
N HIS A 15 8.34 -2.90 -12.37
CA HIS A 15 9.32 -1.84 -12.24
C HIS A 15 9.08 -0.82 -13.35
N TYR A 16 8.71 0.40 -12.97
CA TYR A 16 8.43 1.47 -13.93
C TYR A 16 9.67 2.24 -14.34
N THR A 17 10.52 2.53 -13.34
CA THR A 17 11.77 3.27 -13.55
C THR A 17 12.86 2.69 -12.66
N GLU A 18 14.04 3.28 -12.71
CA GLU A 18 15.13 2.93 -11.79
C GLU A 18 14.79 3.25 -10.33
N ARG A 19 13.76 4.06 -10.09
CA ARG A 19 13.40 4.53 -8.75
C ARG A 19 12.02 4.10 -8.28
N LEU A 20 11.14 3.67 -9.19
CA LEU A 20 9.75 3.41 -8.86
C LEU A 20 9.33 2.02 -9.29
N PHE A 21 8.67 1.31 -8.40
CA PHE A 21 8.05 0.03 -8.71
C PHE A 21 6.69 -0.09 -8.02
N LYS A 22 5.90 -1.01 -8.54
CA LYS A 22 4.60 -1.38 -7.99
C LYS A 22 4.63 -2.86 -7.64
N PHE A 23 3.98 -3.22 -6.54
CA PHE A 23 3.73 -4.63 -6.25
C PHE A 23 2.30 -4.83 -5.81
N THR A 24 1.78 -6.02 -6.09
CA THR A 24 0.44 -6.44 -5.73
C THR A 24 0.55 -7.67 -4.85
N CYS A 25 -0.20 -7.71 -3.77
CA CYS A 25 -0.22 -8.87 -2.87
C CYS A 25 -1.65 -9.29 -2.55
N THR A 26 -1.77 -10.47 -1.94
CA THR A 26 -3.05 -11.00 -1.51
C THR A 26 -3.65 -10.09 -0.44
N ARG A 27 -4.99 -10.07 -0.38
CA ARG A 27 -5.75 -9.31 0.60
C ARG A 27 -6.47 -10.28 1.53
N PRO A 28 -6.24 -10.19 2.86
CA PRO A 28 -7.01 -11.01 3.81
C PRO A 28 -8.50 -10.73 3.67
N GLN A 29 -9.33 -11.76 3.78
CA GLN A 29 -10.77 -11.62 3.65
C GLN A 29 -11.39 -10.64 4.65
N SER A 30 -10.80 -10.57 5.84
CA SER A 30 -11.28 -9.68 6.90
C SER A 30 -10.72 -8.26 6.79
N PHE A 31 -9.81 -8.02 5.87
CA PHE A 31 -9.16 -6.72 5.73
C PHE A 31 -10.10 -5.71 5.06
N ARG A 32 -10.45 -4.66 5.80
CA ARG A 32 -11.31 -3.58 5.31
C ARG A 32 -10.57 -2.27 5.42
N PHE A 33 -10.65 -1.45 4.38
CA PHE A 33 -10.03 -0.12 4.37
C PHE A 33 -10.89 0.83 3.55
N ARG A 34 -10.70 2.13 3.80
CA ARG A 34 -11.29 3.18 2.97
C ARG A 34 -10.26 3.64 1.96
N SER A 35 -10.70 3.90 0.74
CA SER A 35 -9.81 4.40 -0.30
C SER A 35 -9.12 5.69 0.16
N GLY A 36 -7.80 5.71 0.08
CA GLY A 36 -6.96 6.80 0.58
C GLY A 36 -6.21 6.48 1.88
N GLU A 37 -6.56 5.40 2.57
CA GLU A 37 -5.86 4.99 3.78
C GLU A 37 -4.53 4.30 3.48
N PHE A 38 -3.66 4.22 4.49
CA PHE A 38 -2.39 3.51 4.41
C PHE A 38 -2.33 2.36 5.43
N ILE A 39 -1.41 1.46 5.20
CA ILE A 39 -1.17 0.29 6.04
C ILE A 39 0.34 0.09 6.21
N MET A 40 0.74 -0.56 7.29
CA MET A 40 2.14 -0.92 7.48
C MET A 40 2.48 -2.15 6.65
N ILE A 41 3.54 -2.05 5.87
CA ILE A 41 4.06 -3.12 5.03
C ILE A 41 5.51 -3.36 5.42
N GLY A 42 5.94 -4.60 5.40
CA GLY A 42 7.32 -4.88 5.69
C GLY A 42 7.77 -6.29 5.37
N LEU A 43 8.96 -6.58 5.87
CA LEU A 43 9.63 -7.85 5.71
C LEU A 43 10.16 -8.29 7.08
N PRO A 44 10.40 -9.59 7.29
CA PRO A 44 11.07 -10.04 8.50
C PRO A 44 12.43 -9.35 8.61
N GLY A 45 12.69 -8.76 9.75
CA GLY A 45 13.98 -8.13 10.03
C GLY A 45 14.92 -9.04 10.76
N GLU A 46 16.07 -8.50 11.17
CA GLU A 46 17.03 -9.20 11.99
C GLU A 46 16.41 -9.54 13.34
N ASN A 47 16.79 -10.68 13.92
CA ASN A 47 16.31 -11.16 15.23
C ASN A 47 14.77 -11.37 15.26
N GLY A 48 14.16 -11.62 14.12
CA GLY A 48 12.73 -11.90 14.04
C GLY A 48 11.82 -10.71 14.23
N LYS A 49 12.36 -9.50 14.36
CA LYS A 49 11.55 -8.28 14.46
C LYS A 49 11.19 -7.79 13.05
N PRO A 50 9.90 -7.59 12.75
CA PRO A 50 9.52 -7.10 11.44
C PRO A 50 9.98 -5.65 11.24
N LEU A 51 10.44 -5.38 10.03
CA LEU A 51 10.79 -4.03 9.61
C LEU A 51 9.63 -3.50 8.79
N LEU A 52 8.88 -2.56 9.35
CA LEU A 52 7.63 -2.06 8.78
C LEU A 52 7.73 -0.58 8.43
N ARG A 53 7.04 -0.18 7.36
CA ARG A 53 6.88 1.22 6.97
C ARG A 53 5.46 1.43 6.46
N ALA A 54 4.99 2.68 6.54
CA ALA A 54 3.66 3.03 6.07
C ALA A 54 3.62 3.14 4.55
N TYR A 55 2.63 2.49 3.94
CA TYR A 55 2.39 2.54 2.49
C TYR A 55 0.91 2.83 2.24
N SER A 56 0.64 3.83 1.42
CA SER A 56 -0.74 4.09 0.99
C SER A 56 -1.20 2.97 0.07
N VAL A 57 -2.43 2.51 0.27
CA VAL A 57 -3.03 1.51 -0.60
C VAL A 57 -3.41 2.19 -1.91
N ALA A 58 -2.89 1.69 -3.03
CA ALA A 58 -3.16 2.25 -4.35
C ALA A 58 -4.38 1.62 -5.02
N SER A 59 -4.70 0.37 -4.67
CA SER A 59 -5.91 -0.30 -5.16
C SER A 59 -7.15 0.27 -4.48
N PRO A 60 -8.32 0.22 -5.13
CA PRO A 60 -9.56 0.67 -4.50
C PRO A 60 -10.04 -0.32 -3.45
N ASN A 61 -10.92 0.14 -2.57
CA ASN A 61 -11.39 -0.65 -1.44
C ASN A 61 -12.24 -1.88 -1.83
N TRP A 62 -12.72 -1.93 -3.07
CA TRP A 62 -13.52 -3.05 -3.58
C TRP A 62 -12.69 -4.14 -4.25
N ASP A 63 -11.39 -3.90 -4.48
CA ASP A 63 -10.54 -4.86 -5.18
C ASP A 63 -10.21 -6.06 -4.30
N ASP A 64 -10.02 -7.21 -4.93
CA ASP A 64 -9.68 -8.46 -4.24
C ASP A 64 -8.21 -8.53 -3.82
N THR A 65 -7.37 -7.68 -4.38
CA THR A 65 -5.94 -7.63 -4.08
C THR A 65 -5.54 -6.26 -3.56
N LEU A 66 -4.34 -6.18 -3.00
CA LEU A 66 -3.76 -4.91 -2.53
C LEU A 66 -2.60 -4.52 -3.41
N GLU A 67 -2.58 -3.26 -3.81
CA GLU A 67 -1.57 -2.70 -4.71
C GLU A 67 -0.86 -1.53 -4.03
N PHE A 68 0.46 -1.50 -4.16
CA PHE A 68 1.30 -0.49 -3.52
C PHE A 68 2.37 0.02 -4.48
N TYR A 69 2.69 1.30 -4.37
CA TYR A 69 3.85 1.89 -5.05
C TYR A 69 4.98 2.10 -4.06
N SER A 70 6.21 1.85 -4.47
CA SER A 70 7.38 2.05 -3.63
C SER A 70 8.53 2.66 -4.43
N ILE A 71 9.34 3.44 -3.72
CA ILE A 71 10.54 4.04 -4.27
C ILE A 71 11.75 3.16 -3.92
N LYS A 72 12.65 2.99 -4.87
CA LYS A 72 13.89 2.25 -4.66
C LYS A 72 14.92 3.18 -4.02
N VAL A 73 15.12 3.01 -2.72
CA VAL A 73 16.14 3.76 -1.98
C VAL A 73 17.27 2.79 -1.66
N ALA A 74 18.45 3.01 -2.23
CA ALA A 74 19.57 2.06 -2.13
C ALA A 74 19.97 1.77 -0.68
N ASP A 75 19.95 2.79 0.18
CA ASP A 75 20.35 2.68 1.57
C ASP A 75 19.16 2.54 2.53
N GLY A 76 17.94 2.47 2.02
CA GLY A 76 16.75 2.30 2.86
C GLY A 76 16.72 0.90 3.50
N PRO A 77 16.53 0.80 4.83
CA PRO A 77 16.54 -0.52 5.48
C PRO A 77 15.50 -1.49 4.92
N LEU A 78 14.30 -1.02 4.63
CA LEU A 78 13.25 -1.85 4.05
C LEU A 78 13.28 -1.82 2.53
N THR A 79 13.35 -0.65 1.92
CA THR A 79 13.20 -0.52 0.46
C THR A 79 14.33 -1.19 -0.31
N SER A 80 15.55 -1.26 0.26
CA SER A 80 16.65 -1.98 -0.38
C SER A 80 16.35 -3.47 -0.53
N LYS A 81 15.55 -4.04 0.35
CA LYS A 81 15.12 -5.44 0.30
C LYS A 81 13.80 -5.59 -0.46
N LEU A 82 12.87 -4.68 -0.24
CA LEU A 82 11.54 -4.72 -0.85
C LEU A 82 11.60 -4.60 -2.38
N GLN A 83 12.55 -3.83 -2.91
CA GLN A 83 12.71 -3.71 -4.36
C GLN A 83 13.14 -5.02 -5.05
N LYS A 84 13.58 -6.01 -4.28
CA LYS A 84 14.03 -7.31 -4.79
C LYS A 84 12.98 -8.40 -4.70
N ILE A 85 11.79 -8.10 -4.18
CA ILE A 85 10.72 -9.09 -4.07
C ILE A 85 10.25 -9.52 -5.46
N LYS A 86 9.74 -10.75 -5.52
CA LYS A 86 9.22 -11.35 -6.75
C LYS A 86 7.87 -12.00 -6.47
N ALA A 87 7.11 -12.25 -7.53
CA ALA A 87 5.88 -13.02 -7.39
C ALA A 87 6.17 -14.36 -6.69
N GLY A 88 5.36 -14.68 -5.70
CA GLY A 88 5.56 -15.86 -4.85
C GLY A 88 6.26 -15.58 -3.53
N ASP A 89 6.96 -14.45 -3.42
CA ASP A 89 7.54 -14.04 -2.15
C ASP A 89 6.45 -13.59 -1.18
N ARG A 90 6.81 -13.44 0.08
CA ARG A 90 5.88 -13.01 1.13
C ARG A 90 6.27 -11.67 1.70
N VAL A 91 5.26 -10.83 1.95
CA VAL A 91 5.43 -9.57 2.66
C VAL A 91 4.56 -9.59 3.90
N LEU A 92 4.92 -8.76 4.88
CA LEU A 92 4.13 -8.60 6.10
C LEU A 92 3.18 -7.44 5.91
N LEU A 93 1.92 -7.67 6.27
CA LEU A 93 0.85 -6.67 6.17
C LEU A 93 0.32 -6.39 7.57
N GLY A 94 0.33 -5.12 7.98
CA GLY A 94 -0.28 -4.71 9.23
C GLY A 94 -1.80 -4.93 9.20
N LYS A 95 -2.42 -4.96 10.38
CA LYS A 95 -3.84 -5.30 10.47
C LYS A 95 -4.78 -4.11 10.44
N LYS A 96 -4.28 -2.91 10.75
CA LYS A 96 -5.14 -1.75 10.93
C LYS A 96 -4.79 -0.64 9.95
N PRO A 97 -5.57 -0.49 8.86
CA PRO A 97 -5.39 0.65 7.97
C PRO A 97 -5.83 1.93 8.67
N VAL A 98 -5.13 3.02 8.41
CA VAL A 98 -5.40 4.33 9.01
C VAL A 98 -5.14 5.42 7.97
N GLY A 99 -5.52 6.65 8.30
CA GLY A 99 -5.27 7.80 7.48
C GLY A 99 -6.52 8.67 7.33
N THR A 100 -6.31 9.91 6.95
CA THR A 100 -7.38 10.90 6.83
C THR A 100 -7.59 11.41 5.41
N LEU A 101 -6.82 10.90 4.45
CA LEU A 101 -6.97 11.27 3.04
C LEU A 101 -8.07 10.40 2.40
N VAL A 102 -9.27 10.53 2.94
CA VAL A 102 -10.44 9.74 2.55
C VAL A 102 -11.60 10.67 2.22
N LEU A 103 -12.55 10.16 1.45
CA LEU A 103 -13.71 10.96 1.01
C LEU A 103 -14.51 11.52 2.18
N ASP A 104 -14.66 10.76 3.25
CA ASP A 104 -15.42 11.17 4.43
C ASP A 104 -14.85 12.41 5.11
N ALA A 105 -13.58 12.72 4.91
CA ALA A 105 -12.93 13.89 5.50
C ALA A 105 -13.16 15.16 4.68
N LEU A 106 -13.77 15.04 3.51
CA LEU A 106 -13.98 16.16 2.58
C LEU A 106 -15.38 16.71 2.71
N LYS A 107 -15.51 18.03 2.50
CA LYS A 107 -16.82 18.67 2.38
C LYS A 107 -17.38 18.40 0.98
N PRO A 108 -18.71 18.28 0.83
CA PRO A 108 -19.30 18.11 -0.49
C PRO A 108 -18.92 19.25 -1.45
N GLY A 109 -18.68 18.89 -2.71
CA GLY A 109 -18.32 19.85 -3.74
C GLY A 109 -18.47 19.22 -5.12
N LYS A 110 -18.32 20.04 -6.15
CA LYS A 110 -18.47 19.59 -7.55
C LYS A 110 -17.16 19.09 -8.14
N ARG A 111 -16.03 19.43 -7.54
CA ARG A 111 -14.70 19.10 -8.07
C ARG A 111 -13.79 18.66 -6.94
N LEU A 112 -12.98 17.68 -7.26
CA LEU A 112 -11.93 17.19 -6.36
C LEU A 112 -10.58 17.34 -7.07
N TYR A 113 -9.70 18.17 -6.50
CA TYR A 113 -8.35 18.36 -7.01
C TYR A 113 -7.40 17.47 -6.25
N MET A 114 -6.57 16.74 -6.97
CA MET A 114 -5.58 15.81 -6.40
C MET A 114 -4.20 16.19 -6.88
N PHE A 115 -3.34 16.62 -5.96
CA PHE A 115 -1.97 17.02 -6.26
C PHE A 115 -1.01 16.01 -5.67
N SER A 116 -0.14 15.42 -6.50
CA SER A 116 0.81 14.43 -6.02
C SER A 116 2.12 14.46 -6.80
N THR A 117 3.17 13.97 -6.13
CA THR A 117 4.47 13.69 -6.75
C THR A 117 4.90 12.29 -6.33
N GLY A 118 5.61 11.57 -7.21
CA GLY A 118 6.14 10.24 -6.90
C GLY A 118 5.08 9.28 -6.42
N THR A 119 5.37 8.57 -5.32
CA THR A 119 4.46 7.59 -4.73
C THR A 119 3.25 8.23 -4.06
N GLY A 120 3.23 9.55 -3.89
CA GLY A 120 2.06 10.26 -3.36
C GLY A 120 0.80 10.09 -4.21
N PHE A 121 0.93 9.62 -5.44
CA PHE A 121 -0.19 9.26 -6.29
C PHE A 121 -0.99 8.05 -5.76
N ALA A 122 -0.37 7.18 -4.96
CA ALA A 122 -1.00 5.93 -4.52
C ALA A 122 -2.39 6.11 -3.90
N PRO A 123 -2.61 6.99 -2.90
CA PRO A 123 -3.94 7.16 -2.35
C PRO A 123 -4.93 7.70 -3.37
N PHE A 124 -4.48 8.53 -4.29
CA PHE A 124 -5.35 9.07 -5.35
C PHE A 124 -5.71 8.00 -6.38
N ALA A 125 -4.79 7.07 -6.68
CA ALA A 125 -5.09 5.93 -7.53
C ALA A 125 -6.23 5.07 -6.93
N SER A 126 -6.24 4.92 -5.62
CA SER A 126 -7.33 4.25 -4.91
C SER A 126 -8.63 5.05 -5.02
N LEU A 127 -8.59 6.34 -4.75
CA LEU A 127 -9.76 7.23 -4.74
C LEU A 127 -10.42 7.34 -6.12
N ILE A 128 -9.64 7.49 -7.19
CA ILE A 128 -10.22 7.64 -8.54
C ILE A 128 -10.90 6.37 -9.05
N ARG A 129 -10.59 5.23 -8.45
CA ARG A 129 -11.21 3.94 -8.79
C ARG A 129 -12.35 3.57 -7.85
N ASP A 130 -12.61 4.39 -6.84
CA ASP A 130 -13.69 4.21 -5.89
C ASP A 130 -14.97 4.86 -6.46
N PRO A 131 -16.07 4.08 -6.66
CA PRO A 131 -17.31 4.65 -7.18
C PRO A 131 -17.87 5.80 -6.35
N GLU A 132 -17.60 5.84 -5.05
CA GLU A 132 -18.09 6.91 -4.17
C GLU A 132 -17.45 8.28 -4.47
N THR A 133 -16.36 8.30 -5.24
CA THR A 133 -15.71 9.56 -5.65
C THR A 133 -16.59 10.37 -6.62
N TYR A 134 -17.48 9.72 -7.34
CA TYR A 134 -18.30 10.32 -8.41
C TYR A 134 -19.77 10.55 -8.05
#